data_4423019b037219f3c976ce9af6835fda
#
_entry.id   4423019b037219f3c976ce9af6835fda
#
_cell.length_a   1.000
_cell.length_b   1.000
_cell.length_c   1.000
_cell.angle_alpha   90.00
_cell.angle_beta   90.00
_cell.angle_gamma   90.00
#
_symmetry.space_group_name_H-M   'P 1'
#
loop_
_entity.id
_entity.type
_entity.pdbx_description
1 polymer ?
#
loop_
_entity_poly.entity_id
_entity_poly.type
_entity_poly.pdbx_seq_one_letter_code
_entity_poly.pdbx_strand_id
1 'polypeptide(L)'
;MSAPHGDAAVAPRAFIKLPDPPSSPWAFTDASSRSFLRKWDLEKHARVARFRYTKPFHRMDADEFVRDFFDSDVVNEHFHVLDRTARWRSVREIVRDASSRDEPDERATNADADADPDADPNLTKNKIVEKASYAKTPCAVTSMSLFDRLRDDTPHPRITRVGDCDCLVRKIEDQIDGFAVADNLRSCLIDACDENHETLFSETEKGEFLFKIFSHVALGGSMCQYEERLSPYEDVAKAVYKSLVRAKKDENGIAAVVTDVYSATEVFFGTGTTGHDATTGKKKAVSLFPRPNHRQNFCYLCVDPWRRHVTVWYHAHVPHW
;
A
#
# COMPACT_ATOMS: atom_id res chain seq x y z
N MET A 1 34.41 -36.77 14.96
CA MET A 1 33.19 -37.12 14.21
C MET A 1 32.15 -36.04 14.54
N SER A 2 32.09 -35.02 13.71
CA SER A 2 31.12 -33.94 13.87
C SER A 2 29.85 -34.31 13.06
N ALA A 3 28.71 -34.36 13.74
CA ALA A 3 27.42 -34.58 13.09
C ALA A 3 27.07 -33.37 12.22
N PRO A 4 26.49 -33.54 11.03
CA PRO A 4 26.01 -32.45 10.23
C PRO A 4 24.74 -31.86 10.90
N HIS A 5 24.76 -30.58 11.24
CA HIS A 5 23.54 -29.82 11.54
C HIS A 5 22.71 -29.76 10.25
N GLY A 6 21.73 -30.64 10.16
CA GLY A 6 20.69 -30.49 9.16
C GLY A 6 19.90 -29.22 9.46
N ASP A 7 19.96 -28.25 8.56
CA ASP A 7 19.03 -27.12 8.52
C ASP A 7 17.60 -27.67 8.37
N ALA A 8 16.89 -27.78 9.50
CA ALA A 8 15.48 -28.09 9.48
C ALA A 8 14.79 -26.91 8.78
N ALA A 9 14.27 -27.15 7.58
CA ALA A 9 13.50 -26.16 6.83
C ALA A 9 12.42 -25.57 7.74
N VAL A 10 12.59 -24.29 8.12
CA VAL A 10 11.66 -23.59 9.01
C VAL A 10 10.32 -23.47 8.27
N ALA A 11 9.25 -24.03 8.86
CA ALA A 11 7.92 -23.98 8.27
C ALA A 11 7.52 -22.52 7.91
N PRO A 12 6.94 -22.27 6.73
CA PRO A 12 6.57 -20.94 6.29
C PRO A 12 5.55 -20.31 7.23
N ARG A 13 5.54 -18.98 7.30
CA ARG A 13 4.60 -18.21 8.12
C ARG A 13 3.18 -18.38 7.56
N ALA A 14 2.23 -18.83 8.39
CA ALA A 14 0.85 -18.92 8.00
C ALA A 14 0.11 -17.61 8.29
N PHE A 15 -0.81 -17.23 7.39
CA PHE A 15 -1.68 -16.06 7.54
C PHE A 15 -3.14 -16.51 7.63
N ILE A 16 -3.94 -15.77 8.39
CA ILE A 16 -5.38 -16.03 8.61
C ILE A 16 -6.09 -14.71 8.37
N LYS A 17 -7.09 -14.71 7.47
CA LYS A 17 -7.90 -13.52 7.21
C LYS A 17 -8.68 -13.12 8.45
N LEU A 18 -8.65 -11.84 8.80
CA LEU A 18 -9.43 -11.27 9.88
C LEU A 18 -10.61 -10.45 9.32
N PRO A 19 -11.75 -10.44 10.02
CA PRO A 19 -12.83 -9.51 9.70
C PRO A 19 -12.42 -8.07 10.00
N ASP A 20 -13.16 -7.11 9.46
CA ASP A 20 -13.03 -5.72 9.85
C ASP A 20 -13.37 -5.55 11.34
N PRO A 21 -12.74 -4.59 12.04
CA PRO A 21 -13.04 -4.37 13.43
C PRO A 21 -14.54 -4.03 13.62
N PRO A 22 -15.21 -4.66 14.58
CA PRO A 22 -16.65 -4.46 14.79
C PRO A 22 -17.02 -3.10 15.37
N SER A 23 -16.04 -2.34 15.87
CA SER A 23 -16.27 -1.09 16.60
C SER A 23 -15.43 0.05 16.07
N SER A 24 -16.06 1.24 15.98
CA SER A 24 -15.40 2.52 15.81
C SER A 24 -14.31 2.78 16.87
N PRO A 25 -13.20 3.45 16.54
CA PRO A 25 -13.03 4.21 15.31
C PRO A 25 -12.22 3.43 14.26
N TRP A 26 -12.87 2.93 13.25
CA TRP A 26 -12.24 2.36 12.06
C TRP A 26 -12.61 3.21 10.85
N ALA A 27 -11.70 4.05 10.37
CA ALA A 27 -11.97 5.04 9.33
C ALA A 27 -12.60 4.46 8.06
N PHE A 28 -12.28 3.21 7.75
CA PHE A 28 -12.76 2.55 6.54
C PHE A 28 -14.20 2.01 6.64
N THR A 29 -14.81 2.01 7.82
CA THR A 29 -16.23 1.67 8.05
C THR A 29 -17.02 2.81 8.68
N ASP A 30 -16.33 3.80 9.25
CA ASP A 30 -16.96 5.01 9.79
C ASP A 30 -17.63 5.83 8.69
N ALA A 31 -18.91 6.16 8.88
CA ALA A 31 -19.70 6.83 7.86
C ALA A 31 -19.16 8.21 7.45
N SER A 32 -18.65 8.98 8.42
CA SER A 32 -18.09 10.31 8.17
C SER A 32 -16.80 10.22 7.35
N SER A 33 -15.83 9.43 7.82
CA SER A 33 -14.55 9.22 7.11
C SER A 33 -14.76 8.67 5.70
N ARG A 34 -15.66 7.68 5.54
CA ARG A 34 -15.99 7.10 4.23
C ARG A 34 -16.63 8.10 3.28
N SER A 35 -17.48 9.00 3.79
CA SER A 35 -18.08 10.05 2.98
C SER A 35 -17.04 10.93 2.33
N PHE A 36 -16.03 11.35 3.09
CA PHE A 36 -14.89 12.10 2.57
C PHE A 36 -14.02 11.28 1.63
N LEU A 37 -13.64 10.05 2.01
CA LEU A 37 -12.84 9.17 1.14
C LEU A 37 -13.53 8.91 -0.20
N ARG A 38 -14.87 8.81 -0.23
CA ARG A 38 -15.65 8.71 -1.46
C ARG A 38 -15.63 10.01 -2.26
N LYS A 39 -15.86 11.15 -1.60
CA LYS A 39 -15.82 12.48 -2.21
C LYS A 39 -14.46 12.77 -2.85
N TRP A 40 -13.38 12.28 -2.23
CA TRP A 40 -12.02 12.42 -2.74
C TRP A 40 -11.60 11.33 -3.70
N ASP A 41 -12.52 10.49 -4.16
CA ASP A 41 -12.29 9.37 -5.11
C ASP A 41 -11.23 8.36 -4.64
N LEU A 42 -11.07 8.20 -3.33
CA LEU A 42 -10.15 7.21 -2.76
C LEU A 42 -10.85 5.88 -2.46
N GLU A 43 -12.10 5.90 -1.97
CA GLU A 43 -12.81 4.69 -1.54
C GLU A 43 -12.97 3.68 -2.68
N LYS A 44 -13.27 4.15 -3.89
CA LYS A 44 -13.55 3.31 -5.06
C LYS A 44 -12.35 2.44 -5.44
N HIS A 45 -11.16 2.99 -5.37
CA HIS A 45 -9.93 2.35 -5.82
C HIS A 45 -8.99 1.94 -4.67
N ALA A 46 -9.47 2.03 -3.43
CA ALA A 46 -8.77 1.56 -2.24
C ALA A 46 -9.40 0.30 -1.65
N ARG A 47 -8.58 -0.52 -1.00
CA ARG A 47 -9.01 -1.64 -0.16
C ARG A 47 -8.14 -1.73 1.06
N VAL A 48 -8.77 -2.19 2.14
CA VAL A 48 -8.08 -2.56 3.37
C VAL A 48 -8.36 -4.02 3.65
N ALA A 49 -7.33 -4.76 4.02
CA ALA A 49 -7.44 -6.14 4.40
C ALA A 49 -6.62 -6.38 5.66
N ARG A 50 -7.09 -7.25 6.53
CA ARG A 50 -6.43 -7.58 7.79
C ARG A 50 -6.17 -9.07 7.89
N PHE A 51 -4.96 -9.40 8.37
CA PHE A 51 -4.56 -10.79 8.57
C PHE A 51 -3.87 -10.93 9.92
N ARG A 52 -4.01 -12.13 10.54
CA ARG A 52 -3.19 -12.58 11.66
C ARG A 52 -2.13 -13.51 11.12
N TYR A 53 -0.92 -13.40 11.63
CA TYR A 53 0.17 -14.29 11.28
C TYR A 53 0.64 -15.14 12.48
N THR A 54 1.17 -16.33 12.22
CA THR A 54 1.47 -17.33 13.25
C THR A 54 2.90 -17.22 13.79
N LYS A 55 3.91 -17.09 12.90
CA LYS A 55 5.32 -16.97 13.27
C LYS A 55 5.60 -15.53 13.78
N PRO A 56 6.27 -15.32 14.91
CA PRO A 56 6.63 -13.99 15.38
C PRO A 56 7.34 -13.18 14.29
N PHE A 57 7.05 -11.87 14.27
CA PHE A 57 7.72 -10.93 13.39
C PHE A 57 8.92 -10.32 14.09
N HIS A 58 10.08 -10.35 13.45
CA HIS A 58 11.27 -9.61 13.83
C HIS A 58 11.66 -8.66 12.72
N ARG A 59 12.09 -7.45 13.09
CA ARG A 59 12.45 -6.40 12.09
C ARG A 59 13.58 -6.83 11.16
N MET A 60 14.45 -7.71 11.62
CA MET A 60 15.55 -8.27 10.81
C MET A 60 15.04 -9.22 9.72
N ASP A 61 13.85 -9.81 9.92
CA ASP A 61 13.23 -10.77 9.00
C ASP A 61 12.17 -10.12 8.13
N ALA A 62 12.23 -8.80 7.93
CA ALA A 62 11.22 -8.07 7.17
C ALA A 62 11.12 -8.55 5.72
N ASP A 63 12.26 -8.91 5.09
CA ASP A 63 12.29 -9.48 3.74
C ASP A 63 11.53 -10.81 3.65
N GLU A 64 11.79 -11.71 4.59
CA GLU A 64 11.07 -12.98 4.68
C GLU A 64 9.59 -12.76 4.95
N PHE A 65 9.24 -11.83 5.87
CA PHE A 65 7.86 -11.53 6.18
C PHE A 65 7.07 -11.02 4.97
N VAL A 66 7.63 -10.07 4.21
CA VAL A 66 6.96 -9.49 3.05
C VAL A 66 6.78 -10.53 1.94
N ARG A 67 7.78 -11.38 1.73
CA ARG A 67 7.68 -12.50 0.78
C ARG A 67 6.64 -13.52 1.22
N ASP A 68 6.71 -14.00 2.46
CA ASP A 68 5.74 -14.94 3.02
C ASP A 68 4.31 -14.40 2.90
N PHE A 69 4.14 -13.07 3.11
CA PHE A 69 2.85 -12.42 3.00
C PHE A 69 2.28 -12.54 1.58
N PHE A 70 3.05 -12.13 0.56
CA PHE A 70 2.58 -12.15 -0.82
C PHE A 70 2.58 -13.56 -1.44
N ASP A 71 3.37 -14.51 -0.91
CA ASP A 71 3.36 -15.93 -1.32
C ASP A 71 2.24 -16.74 -0.65
N SER A 72 1.55 -16.18 0.35
CA SER A 72 0.50 -16.90 1.09
C SER A 72 -0.75 -17.09 0.27
N ASP A 73 -1.21 -18.35 0.14
CA ASP A 73 -2.48 -18.70 -0.52
C ASP A 73 -3.67 -17.96 0.07
N VAL A 74 -3.74 -17.83 1.41
CA VAL A 74 -4.82 -17.12 2.10
C VAL A 74 -4.80 -15.63 1.77
N VAL A 75 -3.62 -15.03 1.69
CA VAL A 75 -3.48 -13.62 1.27
C VAL A 75 -3.91 -13.48 -0.18
N ASN A 76 -3.42 -14.32 -1.08
CA ASN A 76 -3.71 -14.26 -2.51
C ASN A 76 -5.20 -14.49 -2.84
N GLU A 77 -5.92 -15.22 -2.00
CA GLU A 77 -7.36 -15.42 -2.12
C GLU A 77 -8.18 -14.21 -1.63
N HIS A 78 -7.74 -13.59 -0.52
CA HIS A 78 -8.51 -12.56 0.17
C HIS A 78 -7.98 -11.12 -0.02
N PHE A 79 -6.79 -10.95 -0.56
CA PHE A 79 -6.27 -9.65 -0.94
C PHE A 79 -6.66 -9.34 -2.38
N HIS A 80 -7.53 -8.33 -2.53
CA HIS A 80 -8.03 -7.90 -3.82
C HIS A 80 -7.27 -6.68 -4.29
N VAL A 81 -6.87 -6.71 -5.54
CA VAL A 81 -6.18 -5.63 -6.25
C VAL A 81 -6.96 -5.26 -7.51
N LEU A 82 -6.68 -4.11 -8.09
CA LEU A 82 -7.27 -3.72 -9.37
C LEU A 82 -6.52 -4.38 -10.52
N ASP A 83 -7.25 -4.96 -11.44
CA ASP A 83 -6.69 -5.41 -12.71
C ASP A 83 -6.56 -4.24 -13.72
N ARG A 84 -6.01 -4.51 -14.89
CA ARG A 84 -5.83 -3.51 -15.95
C ARG A 84 -7.15 -2.92 -16.48
N THR A 85 -8.28 -3.55 -16.20
CA THR A 85 -9.61 -3.08 -16.57
C THR A 85 -10.33 -2.36 -15.41
N ALA A 86 -9.58 -2.01 -14.36
CA ALA A 86 -10.07 -1.37 -13.12
C ALA A 86 -11.15 -2.20 -12.38
N ARG A 87 -11.10 -3.52 -12.48
CA ARG A 87 -11.97 -4.43 -11.73
C ARG A 87 -11.21 -5.00 -10.53
N TRP A 88 -11.91 -5.09 -9.43
CA TRP A 88 -11.40 -5.74 -8.22
C TRP A 88 -11.39 -7.26 -8.40
N ARG A 89 -10.20 -7.84 -8.22
CA ARG A 89 -9.99 -9.28 -8.31
C ARG A 89 -8.99 -9.73 -7.25
N SER A 90 -9.12 -10.96 -6.78
CA SER A 90 -8.09 -11.53 -5.91
C SER A 90 -6.79 -11.72 -6.71
N VAL A 91 -5.66 -11.66 -6.01
CA VAL A 91 -4.36 -11.94 -6.65
C VAL A 91 -4.35 -13.32 -7.30
N ARG A 92 -4.94 -14.33 -6.63
CA ARG A 92 -5.09 -15.70 -7.15
C ARG A 92 -5.82 -15.75 -8.50
N GLU A 93 -6.93 -15.02 -8.64
CA GLU A 93 -7.68 -14.97 -9.90
C GLU A 93 -6.89 -14.35 -11.03
N ILE A 94 -6.17 -13.25 -10.75
CA ILE A 94 -5.38 -12.55 -11.77
C ILE A 94 -4.22 -13.43 -12.26
N VAL A 95 -3.53 -14.11 -11.34
CA VAL A 95 -2.42 -15.01 -11.66
C VAL A 95 -2.93 -16.21 -12.49
N ARG A 96 -4.04 -16.82 -12.08
CA ARG A 96 -4.64 -17.94 -12.81
C ARG A 96 -5.02 -17.58 -14.24
N ASP A 97 -5.70 -16.44 -14.44
CA ASP A 97 -6.11 -16.00 -15.77
C ASP A 97 -4.92 -15.61 -16.67
N ALA A 98 -3.84 -15.12 -16.05
CA ALA A 98 -2.61 -14.86 -16.78
C ALA A 98 -1.92 -16.18 -17.22
N SER A 99 -2.05 -17.25 -16.43
CA SER A 99 -1.52 -18.58 -16.77
C SER A 99 -2.34 -19.27 -17.86
N SER A 100 -3.68 -19.18 -17.82
CA SER A 100 -4.57 -19.88 -18.74
C SER A 100 -4.58 -19.31 -20.18
N ARG A 101 -4.08 -18.09 -20.39
CA ARG A 101 -4.00 -17.50 -21.74
C ARG A 101 -2.84 -18.02 -22.58
N ASP A 102 -1.99 -18.86 -22.03
CA ASP A 102 -0.79 -19.41 -22.66
C ASP A 102 -0.90 -20.91 -23.00
N GLU A 103 -2.08 -21.55 -22.85
CA GLU A 103 -2.26 -22.90 -23.37
C GLU A 103 -2.36 -22.83 -24.91
N PRO A 104 -1.38 -23.38 -25.65
CA PRO A 104 -1.51 -23.53 -27.09
C PRO A 104 -2.61 -24.55 -27.39
N ASP A 105 -3.41 -24.25 -28.41
CA ASP A 105 -4.40 -25.13 -28.98
C ASP A 105 -3.82 -26.56 -29.08
N GLU A 106 -4.36 -27.54 -28.33
CA GLU A 106 -3.90 -28.92 -28.28
C GLU A 106 -4.14 -29.62 -29.63
N ARG A 107 -3.33 -29.30 -30.62
CA ARG A 107 -3.16 -30.07 -31.85
C ARG A 107 -1.72 -30.11 -32.33
N ALA A 108 -0.80 -30.54 -31.51
CA ALA A 108 0.52 -30.95 -31.98
C ALA A 108 1.21 -31.92 -31.02
N THR A 109 1.14 -33.20 -31.36
CA THR A 109 2.19 -34.23 -31.22
C THR A 109 2.72 -34.62 -29.85
N ASN A 110 2.47 -35.88 -29.52
CA ASN A 110 3.22 -36.75 -28.63
C ASN A 110 4.73 -36.54 -28.80
N ALA A 111 5.39 -36.09 -27.74
CA ALA A 111 6.82 -36.27 -27.54
C ALA A 111 7.02 -36.58 -26.04
N ASP A 112 7.67 -37.72 -25.81
CA ASP A 112 8.01 -38.33 -24.54
C ASP A 112 8.64 -37.29 -23.60
N ALA A 113 8.04 -37.13 -22.41
CA ALA A 113 8.61 -36.37 -21.31
C ALA A 113 9.20 -37.37 -20.30
N ASP A 114 10.54 -37.47 -20.23
CA ASP A 114 11.25 -38.04 -19.11
C ASP A 114 10.90 -37.25 -17.84
N ALA A 115 9.92 -37.74 -17.11
CA ALA A 115 9.61 -37.23 -15.76
C ALA A 115 10.59 -37.91 -14.78
N ASP A 116 11.38 -37.11 -14.08
CA ASP A 116 12.21 -37.53 -12.98
C ASP A 116 11.32 -38.12 -11.85
N PRO A 117 11.40 -39.42 -11.56
CA PRO A 117 10.48 -40.07 -10.58
C PRO A 117 10.82 -39.74 -9.12
N ASP A 118 11.90 -39.01 -8.81
CA ASP A 118 12.33 -38.65 -7.46
C ASP A 118 12.01 -37.21 -7.05
N ALA A 119 11.24 -36.47 -7.85
CA ALA A 119 10.79 -35.15 -7.48
C ALA A 119 9.74 -35.24 -6.34
N ASP A 120 10.11 -34.82 -5.14
CA ASP A 120 9.22 -34.73 -3.97
C ASP A 120 8.00 -33.84 -4.31
N PRO A 121 6.77 -34.39 -4.37
CA PRO A 121 5.56 -33.63 -4.71
C PRO A 121 5.22 -32.55 -3.68
N ASN A 122 5.88 -32.52 -2.51
CA ASN A 122 5.69 -31.49 -1.48
C ASN A 122 6.64 -30.30 -1.61
N LEU A 123 7.66 -30.35 -2.51
CA LEU A 123 8.69 -29.30 -2.63
C LEU A 123 8.33 -28.20 -3.63
N THR A 124 7.30 -28.36 -4.42
CA THR A 124 6.79 -27.34 -5.35
C THR A 124 5.55 -26.65 -4.80
N LYS A 125 5.62 -26.01 -3.64
CA LYS A 125 4.76 -24.86 -3.39
C LYS A 125 5.15 -23.82 -4.42
N ASN A 126 4.32 -23.67 -5.45
CA ASN A 126 4.48 -22.66 -6.48
C ASN A 126 4.65 -21.29 -5.81
N LYS A 127 5.88 -20.80 -5.72
CA LYS A 127 6.13 -19.42 -5.31
C LYS A 127 5.46 -18.53 -6.33
N ILE A 128 4.38 -17.86 -5.91
CA ILE A 128 3.60 -16.96 -6.76
C ILE A 128 4.35 -15.64 -6.93
N VAL A 129 5.17 -15.23 -5.96
CA VAL A 129 5.90 -13.95 -6.01
C VAL A 129 7.27 -14.14 -6.69
N GLU A 130 7.44 -13.51 -7.82
CA GLU A 130 8.74 -13.45 -8.52
C GLU A 130 9.64 -12.36 -7.94
N LYS A 131 9.07 -11.19 -7.65
CA LYS A 131 9.79 -10.03 -7.10
C LYS A 131 8.89 -9.30 -6.12
N ALA A 132 9.40 -8.99 -4.95
CA ALA A 132 8.77 -8.07 -4.01
C ALA A 132 9.81 -7.05 -3.54
N SER A 133 9.64 -5.79 -3.96
CA SER A 133 10.42 -4.66 -3.46
C SER A 133 9.57 -3.88 -2.49
N TYR A 134 10.16 -3.52 -1.36
CA TYR A 134 9.50 -2.71 -0.36
C TYR A 134 10.50 -1.77 0.31
N ALA A 135 9.99 -0.71 0.93
CA ALA A 135 10.77 0.18 1.76
C ALA A 135 10.13 0.30 3.14
N LYS A 136 10.96 0.36 4.18
CA LYS A 136 10.47 0.70 5.51
C LYS A 136 10.03 2.16 5.50
N THR A 137 8.79 2.41 5.91
CA THR A 137 8.25 3.76 6.05
C THR A 137 8.41 4.19 7.51
N PRO A 138 9.10 5.29 7.80
CA PRO A 138 9.16 5.87 9.13
C PRO A 138 7.76 6.09 9.71
N CYS A 139 7.55 5.72 10.97
CA CYS A 139 6.27 5.83 11.65
C CYS A 139 6.51 6.12 13.14
N ALA A 140 6.99 7.30 13.45
CA ALA A 140 7.32 7.73 14.80
C ALA A 140 6.42 8.88 15.28
N VAL A 141 5.91 9.69 14.37
CA VAL A 141 5.06 10.85 14.69
C VAL A 141 3.68 10.38 15.16
N THR A 142 3.27 10.83 16.35
CA THR A 142 1.99 10.47 16.98
C THR A 142 1.01 11.64 17.08
N SER A 143 1.42 12.85 16.67
CA SER A 143 0.64 14.08 16.79
C SER A 143 0.36 14.71 15.43
N MET A 144 -0.84 15.26 15.28
CA MET A 144 -1.22 16.10 14.14
C MET A 144 -0.53 17.46 14.15
N SER A 145 0.17 17.84 15.23
CA SER A 145 0.91 19.10 15.32
C SER A 145 2.01 19.25 14.26
N LEU A 146 2.39 18.15 13.59
CA LEU A 146 3.21 18.20 12.37
C LEU A 146 2.63 19.16 11.33
N PHE A 147 1.30 19.28 11.25
CA PHE A 147 0.58 20.09 10.25
C PHE A 147 0.20 21.49 10.74
N ASP A 148 0.51 21.86 12.00
CA ASP A 148 0.17 23.21 12.53
C ASP A 148 0.79 24.33 11.67
N ARG A 149 1.97 24.07 11.12
CA ARG A 149 2.67 25.01 10.21
C ARG A 149 1.92 25.33 8.91
N LEU A 150 0.93 24.52 8.52
CA LEU A 150 0.08 24.83 7.38
C LEU A 150 -0.82 26.06 7.62
N ARG A 151 -0.96 26.45 8.89
CA ARG A 151 -1.75 27.60 9.35
C ARG A 151 -0.90 28.83 9.67
N ASP A 152 0.44 28.69 9.56
CA ASP A 152 1.36 29.77 9.88
C ASP A 152 1.26 30.91 8.85
N ASP A 153 1.35 32.13 9.36
CA ASP A 153 1.28 33.35 8.54
C ASP A 153 2.58 33.62 7.76
N THR A 154 3.64 32.88 8.03
CA THR A 154 4.99 33.18 7.53
C THR A 154 5.36 32.54 6.19
N PRO A 155 4.86 31.36 5.76
CA PRO A 155 5.22 30.84 4.45
C PRO A 155 4.61 31.66 3.32
N HIS A 156 5.38 31.85 2.25
CA HIS A 156 4.89 32.43 1.01
C HIS A 156 5.19 31.44 -0.13
N PRO A 157 4.17 31.07 -0.93
CA PRO A 157 2.74 31.40 -0.83
C PRO A 157 2.07 30.70 0.35
N ARG A 158 1.16 31.37 1.05
CA ARG A 158 0.45 30.83 2.21
C ARG A 158 -0.45 29.66 1.84
N ILE A 159 -0.54 28.67 2.70
CA ILE A 159 -1.44 27.53 2.52
C ILE A 159 -2.88 27.91 2.91
N THR A 160 -3.05 28.63 4.03
CA THR A 160 -4.36 29.08 4.52
C THR A 160 -4.52 30.59 4.46
N ARG A 161 -5.74 31.08 4.50
CA ARG A 161 -6.08 32.51 4.37
C ARG A 161 -5.78 33.26 5.65
N VAL A 162 -5.39 34.52 5.51
CA VAL A 162 -5.28 35.45 6.63
C VAL A 162 -6.65 35.65 7.26
N GLY A 163 -6.71 35.53 8.60
CA GLY A 163 -7.96 35.70 9.35
C GLY A 163 -8.90 34.49 9.37
N ASP A 164 -8.67 33.48 8.50
CA ASP A 164 -9.31 32.17 8.56
C ASP A 164 -8.26 31.07 8.29
N CYS A 165 -7.55 30.68 9.32
CA CYS A 165 -6.43 29.73 9.27
C CYS A 165 -6.85 28.29 8.92
N ASP A 166 -8.10 28.02 8.62
CA ASP A 166 -8.60 26.74 8.12
C ASP A 166 -8.98 26.79 6.63
N CYS A 167 -9.30 27.96 6.10
CA CYS A 167 -9.70 28.13 4.71
C CYS A 167 -8.46 28.12 3.79
N LEU A 168 -8.43 27.21 2.81
CA LEU A 168 -7.32 27.07 1.86
C LEU A 168 -7.25 28.24 0.88
N VAL A 169 -6.05 28.67 0.54
CA VAL A 169 -5.81 29.65 -0.50
C VAL A 169 -5.94 28.99 -1.86
N ARG A 170 -6.91 29.45 -2.65
CA ARG A 170 -7.14 28.97 -4.02
C ARG A 170 -6.10 29.55 -4.98
N LYS A 171 -5.78 28.76 -6.00
CA LYS A 171 -4.98 29.18 -7.15
C LYS A 171 -5.67 28.79 -8.45
N ILE A 172 -5.18 29.27 -9.57
CA ILE A 172 -5.66 28.82 -10.88
C ILE A 172 -5.37 27.34 -11.00
N GLU A 173 -6.37 26.56 -11.41
CA GLU A 173 -6.23 25.12 -11.56
C GLU A 173 -5.20 24.77 -12.64
N ASP A 174 -4.30 23.88 -12.28
CA ASP A 174 -3.28 23.31 -13.16
C ASP A 174 -3.28 21.79 -13.04
N GLN A 175 -2.67 21.08 -13.98
CA GLN A 175 -2.55 19.64 -14.01
C GLN A 175 -1.09 19.25 -13.78
N ILE A 176 -0.77 18.68 -12.62
CA ILE A 176 0.58 18.24 -12.26
C ILE A 176 0.54 16.75 -11.93
N ASP A 177 1.32 15.93 -12.62
CA ASP A 177 1.42 14.47 -12.42
C ASP A 177 0.05 13.74 -12.41
N GLY A 178 -0.93 14.26 -13.19
CA GLY A 178 -2.29 13.69 -13.25
C GLY A 178 -3.23 14.12 -12.12
N PHE A 179 -2.82 15.09 -11.31
CA PHE A 179 -3.67 15.70 -10.29
C PHE A 179 -4.10 17.11 -10.71
N ALA A 180 -5.35 17.47 -10.44
CA ALA A 180 -5.79 18.84 -10.53
C ALA A 180 -5.34 19.61 -9.28
N VAL A 181 -4.55 20.64 -9.46
CA VAL A 181 -3.95 21.48 -8.42
C VAL A 181 -4.63 22.83 -8.43
N ALA A 182 -5.61 23.05 -7.54
CA ALA A 182 -6.45 24.26 -7.51
C ALA A 182 -6.29 25.07 -6.21
N ASP A 183 -5.33 24.72 -5.37
CA ASP A 183 -5.01 25.40 -4.11
C ASP A 183 -3.53 25.23 -3.72
N ASN A 184 -3.08 26.07 -2.80
CA ASN A 184 -1.70 26.07 -2.35
C ASN A 184 -1.32 24.82 -1.55
N LEU A 185 -2.28 24.12 -0.91
CA LEU A 185 -1.98 22.87 -0.21
C LEU A 185 -1.54 21.80 -1.21
N ARG A 186 -2.29 21.61 -2.30
CA ARG A 186 -1.94 20.61 -3.35
C ARG A 186 -0.66 20.98 -4.06
N SER A 187 -0.49 22.29 -4.37
CA SER A 187 0.77 22.80 -4.93
C SER A 187 1.95 22.43 -4.04
N CYS A 188 1.90 22.72 -2.74
CA CYS A 188 2.93 22.37 -1.77
C CYS A 188 3.22 20.85 -1.73
N LEU A 189 2.21 20.00 -1.90
CA LEU A 189 2.39 18.54 -1.81
C LEU A 189 3.00 17.91 -3.07
N ILE A 190 2.82 18.53 -4.26
CA ILE A 190 3.14 17.85 -5.52
C ILE A 190 4.04 18.66 -6.46
N ASP A 191 3.98 19.99 -6.43
CA ASP A 191 4.69 20.84 -7.35
C ASP A 191 6.11 21.11 -6.85
N ALA A 192 7.10 20.53 -7.50
CA ALA A 192 8.51 20.76 -7.15
C ALA A 192 8.97 22.22 -7.38
N CYS A 193 8.20 23.02 -8.12
CA CYS A 193 8.48 24.44 -8.31
C CYS A 193 7.81 25.33 -7.25
N ASP A 194 6.98 24.77 -6.37
CA ASP A 194 6.36 25.51 -5.27
C ASP A 194 7.38 25.73 -4.14
N GLU A 195 7.56 26.98 -3.72
CA GLU A 195 8.52 27.33 -2.66
C GLU A 195 8.25 26.55 -1.35
N ASN A 196 6.99 26.28 -1.02
CA ASN A 196 6.63 25.51 0.17
C ASN A 196 6.94 24.02 0.03
N HIS A 197 7.05 23.50 -1.19
CA HIS A 197 7.33 22.08 -1.41
C HIS A 197 8.63 21.65 -0.74
N GLU A 198 9.68 22.47 -0.83
CA GLU A 198 10.98 22.16 -0.23
C GLU A 198 11.15 22.68 1.20
N THR A 199 10.48 23.81 1.52
CA THR A 199 10.78 24.54 2.75
C THR A 199 9.84 24.21 3.91
N LEU A 200 8.58 23.88 3.63
CA LEU A 200 7.57 23.72 4.69
C LEU A 200 7.74 22.42 5.48
N PHE A 201 8.15 21.34 4.83
CA PHE A 201 8.42 20.05 5.46
C PHE A 201 9.78 19.51 5.01
N SER A 202 10.57 19.05 5.97
CA SER A 202 11.82 18.35 5.67
C SER A 202 11.56 16.98 5.00
N GLU A 203 12.54 16.44 4.29
CA GLU A 203 12.45 15.12 3.67
C GLU A 203 12.18 14.01 4.70
N THR A 204 12.69 14.16 5.92
CA THR A 204 12.39 13.23 7.03
C THR A 204 10.91 13.25 7.39
N GLU A 205 10.31 14.44 7.51
CA GLU A 205 8.89 14.62 7.82
C GLU A 205 8.00 14.13 6.66
N LYS A 206 8.35 14.42 5.41
CA LYS A 206 7.68 13.88 4.22
C LYS A 206 7.78 12.36 4.15
N GLY A 207 8.84 11.77 4.70
CA GLY A 207 9.02 10.33 4.85
C GLY A 207 8.08 9.68 5.85
N GLU A 208 7.60 10.40 6.87
CA GLU A 208 6.74 9.87 7.94
C GLU A 208 5.39 9.36 7.41
N PHE A 209 4.94 8.22 7.96
CA PHE A 209 3.70 7.59 7.51
C PHE A 209 2.48 8.48 7.69
N LEU A 210 2.44 9.27 8.76
CA LEU A 210 1.37 10.24 8.98
C LEU A 210 1.31 11.29 7.87
N PHE A 211 2.48 11.81 7.43
CA PHE A 211 2.54 12.75 6.30
C PHE A 211 2.09 12.10 4.99
N LYS A 212 2.50 10.84 4.73
CA LYS A 212 2.07 10.10 3.53
C LYS A 212 0.55 9.91 3.50
N ILE A 213 -0.06 9.54 4.63
CA ILE A 213 -1.53 9.44 4.74
C ILE A 213 -2.18 10.79 4.43
N PHE A 214 -1.70 11.87 5.07
CA PHE A 214 -2.22 13.22 4.83
C PHE A 214 -2.10 13.62 3.35
N SER A 215 -0.94 13.39 2.75
CA SER A 215 -0.72 13.67 1.34
C SER A 215 -1.67 12.88 0.43
N HIS A 216 -1.87 11.59 0.70
CA HIS A 216 -2.80 10.77 -0.08
C HIS A 216 -4.25 11.26 0.01
N VAL A 217 -4.72 11.65 1.20
CA VAL A 217 -6.10 12.14 1.36
C VAL A 217 -6.28 13.55 0.80
N ALA A 218 -5.27 14.41 0.87
CA ALA A 218 -5.34 15.77 0.33
C ALA A 218 -5.27 15.79 -1.20
N LEU A 219 -4.47 14.91 -1.81
CA LEU A 219 -4.38 14.80 -3.28
C LEU A 219 -5.59 14.06 -3.87
N GLY A 220 -6.11 13.05 -3.17
CA GLY A 220 -7.25 12.27 -3.63
C GLY A 220 -7.00 11.44 -4.89
N GLY A 221 -8.07 10.92 -5.49
CA GLY A 221 -8.06 10.20 -6.76
C GLY A 221 -8.28 11.11 -7.97
N SER A 222 -8.46 10.50 -9.15
CA SER A 222 -8.62 11.22 -10.43
C SER A 222 -9.89 12.10 -10.52
N MET A 223 -10.91 11.78 -9.71
CA MET A 223 -12.19 12.50 -9.64
C MET A 223 -12.39 13.19 -8.29
N CYS A 224 -11.30 13.59 -7.65
CA CYS A 224 -11.34 14.22 -6.33
C CYS A 224 -12.18 15.52 -6.34
N GLN A 225 -13.16 15.57 -5.44
CA GLN A 225 -13.88 16.80 -5.14
C GLN A 225 -13.24 17.45 -3.90
N TYR A 226 -12.57 18.56 -4.11
CA TYR A 226 -11.76 19.22 -3.09
C TYR A 226 -12.55 19.89 -1.99
N GLU A 227 -11.96 19.94 -0.79
CA GLU A 227 -12.45 20.77 0.30
C GLU A 227 -11.91 22.20 0.19
N GLU A 228 -12.65 23.13 0.75
CA GLU A 228 -12.21 24.52 0.91
C GLU A 228 -11.43 24.73 2.21
N ARG A 229 -11.54 23.76 3.14
CA ARG A 229 -10.95 23.79 4.48
C ARG A 229 -9.91 22.69 4.66
N LEU A 230 -8.94 22.98 5.50
CA LEU A 230 -7.87 22.06 5.85
C LEU A 230 -8.31 20.96 6.81
N SER A 231 -9.18 21.32 7.79
CA SER A 231 -9.60 20.43 8.87
C SER A 231 -10.18 19.07 8.41
N PRO A 232 -11.01 18.96 7.35
CA PRO A 232 -11.49 17.66 6.91
C PRO A 232 -10.37 16.69 6.51
N TYR A 233 -9.30 17.20 5.86
CA TYR A 233 -8.16 16.36 5.48
C TYR A 233 -7.41 15.86 6.72
N GLU A 234 -7.20 16.73 7.70
CA GLU A 234 -6.54 16.37 8.96
C GLU A 234 -7.34 15.36 9.76
N ASP A 235 -8.67 15.55 9.87
CA ASP A 235 -9.54 14.66 10.62
C ASP A 235 -9.57 13.26 10.02
N VAL A 236 -9.68 13.16 8.69
CA VAL A 236 -9.66 11.87 8.00
C VAL A 236 -8.27 11.24 8.06
N ALA A 237 -7.20 12.01 7.85
CA ALA A 237 -5.82 11.51 7.97
C ALA A 237 -5.56 10.94 9.38
N LYS A 238 -6.01 11.65 10.42
CA LYS A 238 -5.95 11.21 11.81
C LYS A 238 -6.74 9.92 12.05
N ALA A 239 -7.95 9.82 11.48
CA ALA A 239 -8.80 8.64 11.61
C ALA A 239 -8.18 7.43 10.90
N VAL A 240 -7.66 7.61 9.68
CA VAL A 240 -6.94 6.59 8.92
C VAL A 240 -5.69 6.15 9.67
N TYR A 241 -4.88 7.10 10.14
CA TYR A 241 -3.68 6.79 10.93
C TYR A 241 -4.00 5.94 12.16
N LYS A 242 -4.99 6.33 12.96
CA LYS A 242 -5.43 5.57 14.14
C LYS A 242 -5.98 4.17 13.79
N SER A 243 -6.49 3.99 12.58
CA SER A 243 -6.98 2.70 12.12
C SER A 243 -5.84 1.75 11.73
N LEU A 244 -4.73 2.29 11.24
CA LEU A 244 -3.61 1.52 10.71
C LEU A 244 -2.48 1.36 11.73
N VAL A 245 -2.31 2.34 12.61
CA VAL A 245 -1.16 2.45 13.51
C VAL A 245 -1.59 2.31 14.97
N ARG A 246 -0.86 1.50 15.69
CA ARG A 246 -1.01 1.36 17.11
C ARG A 246 0.15 2.05 17.84
N ALA A 247 -0.20 2.84 18.83
CA ALA A 247 0.74 3.40 19.80
C ALA A 247 0.49 2.80 21.19
N LYS A 248 1.54 2.73 21.99
CA LYS A 248 1.49 2.35 23.41
C LYS A 248 2.12 3.48 24.21
N LYS A 249 1.56 3.80 25.37
CA LYS A 249 2.24 4.68 26.33
C LYS A 249 3.30 3.90 27.06
N ASP A 250 4.47 4.51 27.23
CA ASP A 250 5.53 3.99 28.09
C ASP A 250 5.21 4.26 29.58
N GLU A 251 6.13 3.91 30.47
CA GLU A 251 6.01 4.10 31.92
C GLU A 251 5.91 5.58 32.30
N ASN A 252 6.40 6.48 31.44
CA ASN A 252 6.36 7.95 31.66
C ASN A 252 5.10 8.57 31.00
N GLY A 253 4.21 7.76 30.41
CA GLY A 253 3.01 8.23 29.72
C GLY A 253 3.25 8.75 28.29
N ILE A 254 4.48 8.64 27.76
CA ILE A 254 4.85 9.06 26.42
C ILE A 254 4.34 8.03 25.43
N ALA A 255 3.61 8.50 24.40
CA ALA A 255 3.11 7.63 23.34
C ALA A 255 4.24 7.24 22.39
N ALA A 256 4.47 5.94 22.20
CA ALA A 256 5.40 5.39 21.22
C ALA A 256 4.66 4.47 20.25
N VAL A 257 4.97 4.59 18.96
CA VAL A 257 4.42 3.71 17.94
C VAL A 257 5.01 2.32 18.06
N VAL A 258 4.16 1.30 18.03
CA VAL A 258 4.56 -0.12 18.04
C VAL A 258 4.36 -0.82 16.71
N THR A 259 3.65 -0.20 15.78
CA THR A 259 3.44 -0.70 14.42
C THR A 259 4.64 -0.41 13.55
N ASP A 260 5.16 -1.44 12.87
CA ASP A 260 6.14 -1.24 11.79
C ASP A 260 5.40 -1.12 10.45
N VAL A 261 5.78 -0.14 9.64
CA VAL A 261 5.12 0.13 8.34
C VAL A 261 6.10 -0.11 7.20
N TYR A 262 5.64 -0.87 6.21
CA TYR A 262 6.39 -1.15 4.98
C TYR A 262 5.54 -0.75 3.77
N SER A 263 6.14 0.00 2.85
CA SER A 263 5.53 0.36 1.57
C SER A 263 6.00 -0.64 0.51
N ALA A 264 5.09 -1.44 -0.03
CA ALA A 264 5.39 -2.30 -1.17
C ALA A 264 5.37 -1.44 -2.45
N THR A 265 6.53 -1.33 -3.09
CA THR A 265 6.73 -0.45 -4.26
C THR A 265 6.59 -1.21 -5.57
N GLU A 266 7.15 -2.41 -5.64
CA GLU A 266 7.08 -3.28 -6.81
C GLU A 266 6.86 -4.71 -6.36
N VAL A 267 5.68 -5.26 -6.66
CA VAL A 267 5.39 -6.68 -6.46
C VAL A 267 4.92 -7.25 -7.79
N PHE A 268 5.59 -8.31 -8.22
CA PHE A 268 5.28 -9.06 -9.42
C PHE A 268 4.95 -10.49 -9.06
N PHE A 269 3.82 -10.95 -9.55
CA PHE A 269 3.34 -12.31 -9.37
C PHE A 269 3.61 -13.10 -10.64
N GLY A 270 4.33 -14.20 -10.53
CA GLY A 270 4.60 -15.11 -11.63
C GLY A 270 3.41 -15.98 -11.98
N THR A 271 3.28 -16.34 -13.24
CA THR A 271 2.16 -17.18 -13.72
C THR A 271 2.42 -18.67 -13.55
N GLY A 272 3.57 -19.05 -12.97
CA GLY A 272 3.94 -20.47 -12.78
C GLY A 272 4.23 -21.25 -14.08
N THR A 273 3.92 -20.69 -15.23
CA THR A 273 4.21 -21.27 -16.53
C THR A 273 5.62 -20.86 -16.98
N THR A 274 6.38 -21.81 -17.53
CA THR A 274 7.69 -21.56 -18.17
C THR A 274 7.57 -20.79 -19.51
N GLY A 275 6.38 -20.28 -19.82
CA GLY A 275 6.10 -19.49 -21.02
C GLY A 275 6.87 -18.18 -21.01
N HIS A 276 7.85 -18.08 -21.89
CA HIS A 276 8.44 -16.80 -22.25
C HIS A 276 7.50 -16.07 -23.22
N ASP A 277 7.31 -14.76 -23.04
CA ASP A 277 6.69 -13.93 -24.08
C ASP A 277 7.48 -14.17 -25.39
N ALA A 278 6.81 -14.69 -26.38
CA ALA A 278 7.41 -15.06 -27.67
C ALA A 278 8.11 -13.88 -28.38
N THR A 279 7.78 -12.64 -27.97
CA THR A 279 8.34 -11.42 -28.55
C THR A 279 9.53 -10.88 -27.77
N THR A 280 9.56 -11.07 -26.43
CA THR A 280 10.57 -10.43 -25.56
C THR A 280 11.43 -11.42 -24.77
N GLY A 281 11.10 -12.72 -24.79
CA GLY A 281 11.80 -13.76 -24.01
C GLY A 281 11.70 -13.57 -22.47
N LYS A 282 10.85 -12.66 -21.97
CA LYS A 282 10.67 -12.40 -20.56
C LYS A 282 9.52 -13.22 -19.99
N LYS A 283 9.69 -13.72 -18.76
CA LYS A 283 8.61 -14.38 -18.01
C LYS A 283 7.44 -13.39 -17.85
N LYS A 284 6.24 -13.89 -18.08
CA LYS A 284 5.03 -13.10 -17.89
C LYS A 284 4.75 -12.96 -16.41
N ALA A 285 4.81 -11.73 -15.91
CA ALA A 285 4.54 -11.41 -14.52
C ALA A 285 3.40 -10.39 -14.43
N VAL A 286 2.59 -10.52 -13.39
CA VAL A 286 1.49 -9.59 -13.10
C VAL A 286 1.95 -8.63 -12.02
N SER A 287 1.85 -7.33 -12.30
CA SER A 287 2.19 -6.28 -11.34
C SER A 287 1.06 -6.07 -10.32
N LEU A 288 1.43 -5.77 -9.08
CA LEU A 288 0.52 -5.35 -8.00
C LEU A 288 -0.33 -4.13 -8.42
N PHE A 289 0.23 -3.24 -9.20
CA PHE A 289 -0.47 -2.05 -9.69
C PHE A 289 -0.71 -2.16 -11.19
N PRO A 290 -1.94 -1.91 -11.68
CA PRO A 290 -2.27 -1.99 -13.11
C PRO A 290 -1.49 -0.97 -13.94
N ARG A 291 -1.12 0.15 -13.35
CA ARG A 291 -0.29 1.20 -13.94
C ARG A 291 0.81 1.55 -12.94
N PRO A 292 2.02 1.04 -13.10
CA PRO A 292 3.14 1.36 -12.21
C PRO A 292 3.51 2.85 -12.28
N ASN A 293 4.22 3.34 -11.27
CA ASN A 293 4.85 4.66 -11.20
C ASN A 293 3.91 5.87 -10.98
N HIS A 294 2.66 5.69 -10.57
CA HIS A 294 1.82 6.82 -10.17
C HIS A 294 1.91 7.07 -8.65
N ARG A 295 1.97 8.34 -8.21
CA ARG A 295 2.09 8.71 -6.79
C ARG A 295 0.94 8.20 -5.91
N GLN A 296 -0.26 8.05 -6.47
CA GLN A 296 -1.41 7.48 -5.77
C GLN A 296 -1.47 5.95 -5.85
N ASN A 297 -0.46 5.29 -6.37
CA ASN A 297 -0.29 3.86 -6.15
C ASN A 297 0.41 3.63 -4.83
N PHE A 298 -0.25 3.00 -3.90
CA PHE A 298 0.36 2.62 -2.63
C PHE A 298 -0.18 1.29 -2.10
N CYS A 299 0.69 0.57 -1.44
CA CYS A 299 0.36 -0.64 -0.69
C CYS A 299 1.19 -0.64 0.59
N TYR A 300 0.57 -0.28 1.69
CA TYR A 300 1.21 -0.25 3.00
C TYR A 300 0.86 -1.49 3.81
N LEU A 301 1.89 -2.18 4.29
CA LEU A 301 1.77 -3.27 5.24
C LEU A 301 2.07 -2.70 6.64
N CYS A 302 1.03 -2.53 7.44
CA CYS A 302 1.12 -2.07 8.83
C CYS A 302 1.16 -3.29 9.76
N VAL A 303 2.34 -3.62 10.25
CA VAL A 303 2.61 -4.81 11.05
C VAL A 303 2.56 -4.48 12.53
N ASP A 304 1.59 -5.03 13.27
CA ASP A 304 1.53 -4.99 14.73
C ASP A 304 2.15 -6.28 15.30
N PRO A 305 3.40 -6.23 15.79
CA PRO A 305 4.10 -7.42 16.29
C PRO A 305 3.46 -7.98 17.57
N TRP A 306 2.80 -7.16 18.36
CA TRP A 306 2.18 -7.55 19.63
C TRP A 306 0.92 -8.40 19.43
N ARG A 307 0.07 -7.97 18.49
CA ARG A 307 -1.17 -8.69 18.15
C ARG A 307 -0.93 -9.76 17.10
N ARG A 308 0.25 -9.77 16.51
CA ARG A 308 0.56 -10.56 15.31
C ARG A 308 -0.45 -10.29 14.19
N HIS A 309 -0.76 -9.02 13.96
CA HIS A 309 -1.65 -8.60 12.89
C HIS A 309 -0.86 -7.83 11.85
N VAL A 310 -1.24 -7.99 10.59
CA VAL A 310 -0.86 -7.10 9.50
C VAL A 310 -2.13 -6.54 8.88
N THR A 311 -2.17 -5.21 8.78
CA THR A 311 -3.22 -4.50 8.07
C THR A 311 -2.61 -3.95 6.78
N VAL A 312 -3.22 -4.29 5.66
CA VAL A 312 -2.80 -3.79 4.35
C VAL A 312 -3.76 -2.70 3.91
N TRP A 313 -3.22 -1.56 3.55
CA TRP A 313 -3.95 -0.48 2.90
C TRP A 313 -3.40 -0.29 1.48
N TYR A 314 -4.23 -0.64 0.51
CA TYR A 314 -3.90 -0.61 -0.92
C TYR A 314 -4.76 0.41 -1.64
N HIS A 315 -4.17 1.14 -2.57
CA HIS A 315 -4.84 1.98 -3.54
C HIS A 315 -4.09 1.93 -4.87
N ALA A 316 -4.82 1.82 -5.96
CA ALA A 316 -4.27 1.96 -7.29
C ALA A 316 -4.97 3.10 -8.04
N HIS A 317 -4.16 4.00 -8.58
CA HIS A 317 -4.67 5.09 -9.40
C HIS A 317 -5.28 4.57 -10.71
N VAL A 318 -6.50 4.98 -10.97
CA VAL A 318 -7.20 4.71 -12.23
C VAL A 318 -7.54 6.05 -12.85
N PRO A 319 -6.98 6.38 -14.03
CA PRO A 319 -7.36 7.62 -14.72
C PRO A 319 -8.81 7.58 -15.14
N HIS A 320 -9.40 8.73 -15.24
CA HIS A 320 -10.83 8.88 -15.55
C HIS A 320 -11.16 8.49 -17.01
N TRP A 321 -10.20 8.64 -17.92
CA TRP A 321 -10.30 8.35 -19.37
C TRP A 321 -9.21 7.39 -19.86
#